data_da3dcf20ead1d59da7766838a8e4c55b
#
_entry.id   da3dcf20ead1d59da7766838a8e4c55b
#
_cell.length_a   1.000
_cell.length_b   1.000
_cell.length_c   1.000
_cell.angle_alpha   90.00
_cell.angle_beta   90.00
_cell.angle_gamma   90.00
#
_symmetry.space_group_name_H-M   'P 1'
#
loop_
_entity.id
_entity.type
_entity.pdbx_description
1 polymer ?
#
loop_
_entity_poly.entity_id
_entity_poly.type
_entity_poly.pdbx_seq_one_letter_code
_entity_poly.pdbx_strand_id
1 'polypeptide(L)'
;MARTLITSEYFPCWDNNKKAIFLGEWCKKNINKSLLSSMDYVVANPFGVKKGDYKSLLCETNAIYDNFLPELSNMLNKIHAVNYSKRYWEIIIGHWLKAYISIMLNRYKSLLKAIGENEIDGVYLTPTSDYGLVTEDYSDFHVKSDDSRWNSALYTKILDEIEVGFKNNIVEFLDTDFFSTKEDKDFRKPKIKSMKDHFIKFFFSRITPFFSKKDDAFIVNSYIVPKFDFLLQVSLWQIPQLWNFHEKSVRFDGVNQNIRKHFQFDLKEKKGLDFIIRKLLKF
;
A
#
# COMPACT_ATOMS: atom_id res chain seq x y z
N MET A 1 26.01 -13.78 18.71
CA MET A 1 26.84 -12.83 17.93
C MET A 1 25.92 -11.89 17.19
N ALA A 2 26.05 -10.60 17.42
CA ALA A 2 25.21 -9.58 16.86
C ALA A 2 25.29 -9.53 15.32
N ARG A 3 24.20 -9.21 14.66
CA ARG A 3 24.02 -9.19 13.20
C ARG A 3 23.41 -7.88 12.75
N THR A 4 23.73 -7.46 11.55
CA THR A 4 23.12 -6.27 10.94
C THR A 4 21.83 -6.66 10.19
N LEU A 5 20.71 -6.02 10.54
CA LEU A 5 19.41 -6.27 9.93
C LEU A 5 19.32 -5.64 8.54
N ILE A 6 18.84 -6.42 7.56
CA ILE A 6 18.58 -6.01 6.19
C ILE A 6 17.08 -6.19 5.92
N THR A 7 16.39 -5.10 5.61
CA THR A 7 14.94 -5.07 5.43
C THR A 7 14.49 -5.15 3.97
N SER A 8 15.39 -4.87 3.01
CA SER A 8 15.11 -4.89 1.58
C SER A 8 16.26 -5.48 0.77
N GLU A 9 16.01 -5.74 -0.50
CA GLU A 9 17.02 -6.16 -1.48
C GLU A 9 17.96 -5.03 -1.93
N TYR A 10 17.69 -3.80 -1.50
CA TYR A 10 18.46 -2.61 -1.84
C TYR A 10 19.36 -2.22 -0.68
N PHE A 11 20.63 -2.57 -0.77
CA PHE A 11 21.68 -2.09 0.13
C PHE A 11 22.99 -1.89 -0.66
N PRO A 12 23.74 -0.79 -0.40
CA PRO A 12 24.73 -0.29 -1.35
C PRO A 12 25.99 -1.14 -1.44
N CYS A 13 26.48 -1.64 -0.30
CA CYS A 13 27.65 -2.50 -0.21
C CYS A 13 27.57 -3.35 1.04
N TRP A 14 28.12 -4.53 0.97
CA TRP A 14 28.25 -5.43 2.09
C TRP A 14 29.70 -5.49 2.57
N ASP A 15 29.91 -5.27 3.86
CA ASP A 15 31.17 -5.52 4.51
C ASP A 15 31.26 -7.00 4.91
N ASN A 16 32.16 -7.75 4.28
CA ASN A 16 32.31 -9.19 4.51
C ASN A 16 32.71 -9.53 5.96
N ASN A 17 33.14 -8.57 6.76
CA ASN A 17 33.43 -8.74 8.18
C ASN A 17 32.16 -8.68 9.05
N LYS A 18 31.03 -8.27 8.49
CA LYS A 18 29.73 -8.22 9.19
C LYS A 18 28.92 -9.47 8.95
N LYS A 19 28.07 -9.77 9.92
CA LYS A 19 27.09 -10.84 9.83
C LYS A 19 25.73 -10.25 9.53
N ALA A 20 24.99 -10.82 8.60
CA ALA A 20 23.69 -10.33 8.17
C ALA A 20 22.54 -11.12 8.80
N ILE A 21 21.42 -10.42 9.01
CA ILE A 21 20.11 -11.04 9.15
C ILE A 21 19.16 -10.42 8.13
N PHE A 22 18.68 -11.22 7.21
CA PHE A 22 17.65 -10.78 6.27
C PHE A 22 16.27 -10.90 6.92
N LEU A 23 15.46 -9.85 6.84
CA LEU A 23 14.10 -9.84 7.39
C LEU A 23 13.20 -10.91 6.74
N GLY A 24 13.51 -11.30 5.51
CA GLY A 24 12.85 -12.37 4.78
C GLY A 24 13.57 -12.71 3.49
N GLU A 25 13.12 -13.75 2.81
CA GLU A 25 13.72 -14.24 1.56
C GLU A 25 13.75 -13.19 0.44
N TRP A 26 12.77 -12.27 0.43
CA TRP A 26 12.68 -11.16 -0.55
C TRP A 26 13.92 -10.25 -0.52
N CYS A 27 14.60 -10.13 0.63
CA CYS A 27 15.80 -9.30 0.75
C CYS A 27 16.98 -9.82 -0.08
N LYS A 28 16.93 -11.06 -0.56
CA LYS A 28 18.01 -11.68 -1.35
C LYS A 28 17.81 -11.59 -2.86
N LYS A 29 16.68 -11.06 -3.32
CA LYS A 29 16.24 -11.14 -4.72
C LYS A 29 17.26 -10.58 -5.72
N ASN A 30 17.89 -9.44 -5.41
CA ASN A 30 18.84 -8.76 -6.29
C ASN A 30 20.30 -8.97 -5.90
N ILE A 31 20.58 -9.82 -4.91
CA ILE A 31 21.95 -10.08 -4.48
C ILE A 31 22.61 -11.06 -5.45
N ASN A 32 23.83 -10.71 -5.89
CA ASN A 32 24.62 -11.63 -6.68
C ASN A 32 24.94 -12.91 -5.90
N LYS A 33 24.80 -14.08 -6.54
CA LYS A 33 25.04 -15.37 -5.93
C LYS A 33 26.45 -15.51 -5.34
N SER A 34 27.48 -14.93 -5.98
CA SER A 34 28.86 -14.95 -5.47
C SER A 34 28.99 -14.16 -4.16
N LEU A 35 28.37 -13.00 -4.07
CA LEU A 35 28.31 -12.21 -2.84
C LEU A 35 27.55 -12.97 -1.74
N LEU A 36 26.38 -13.50 -2.07
CA LEU A 36 25.56 -14.25 -1.10
C LEU A 36 26.32 -15.47 -0.54
N SER A 37 27.14 -16.14 -1.36
CA SER A 37 27.94 -17.29 -0.93
C SER A 37 29.11 -16.91 0.00
N SER A 38 29.55 -15.64 -0.04
CA SER A 38 30.62 -15.12 0.83
C SER A 38 30.10 -14.53 2.14
N MET A 39 28.79 -14.28 2.27
CA MET A 39 28.18 -13.66 3.43
C MET A 39 27.89 -14.69 4.54
N ASP A 40 28.19 -14.32 5.80
CA ASP A 40 27.62 -15.01 6.97
C ASP A 40 26.24 -14.41 7.25
N TYR A 41 25.20 -15.12 6.85
CA TYR A 41 23.84 -14.62 7.02
C TYR A 41 22.87 -15.66 7.58
N VAL A 42 21.80 -15.18 8.19
CA VAL A 42 20.59 -15.93 8.50
C VAL A 42 19.38 -15.21 7.89
N VAL A 43 18.31 -15.95 7.70
CA VAL A 43 17.02 -15.36 7.29
C VAL A 43 16.07 -15.44 8.48
N ALA A 44 15.52 -14.30 8.89
CA ALA A 44 14.51 -14.26 9.93
C ALA A 44 13.25 -14.99 9.45
N ASN A 45 12.51 -15.53 10.39
CA ASN A 45 11.22 -16.16 10.11
C ASN A 45 10.13 -15.10 10.28
N PRO A 46 9.60 -14.49 9.19
CA PRO A 46 8.66 -13.40 9.30
C PRO A 46 7.36 -13.83 9.98
N PHE A 47 6.60 -12.84 10.49
CA PHE A 47 5.30 -13.08 11.05
C PHE A 47 4.30 -13.50 9.94
N GLY A 48 3.38 -14.42 10.26
CA GLY A 48 2.37 -14.90 9.32
C GLY A 48 2.64 -16.26 8.70
N VAL A 49 3.79 -16.89 8.98
CA VAL A 49 4.12 -18.23 8.50
C VAL A 49 3.35 -19.31 9.26
N LYS A 50 3.12 -19.11 10.54
CA LYS A 50 2.37 -20.06 11.38
C LYS A 50 0.87 -19.83 11.24
N LYS A 51 0.08 -20.91 11.19
CA LYS A 51 -1.40 -20.84 11.09
C LYS A 51 -2.04 -19.95 12.18
N GLY A 52 -1.47 -19.96 13.40
CA GLY A 52 -1.95 -19.12 14.52
C GLY A 52 -1.75 -17.61 14.28
N ASP A 53 -0.66 -17.24 13.61
CA ASP A 53 -0.30 -15.85 13.32
C ASP A 53 -1.39 -15.19 12.45
N TYR A 54 -1.91 -15.91 11.44
CA TYR A 54 -2.94 -15.38 10.55
C TYR A 54 -4.25 -15.06 11.30
N LYS A 55 -4.67 -15.96 12.20
CA LYS A 55 -5.86 -15.73 13.02
C LYS A 55 -5.69 -14.51 13.95
N SER A 56 -4.52 -14.40 14.59
CA SER A 56 -4.19 -13.25 15.43
C SER A 56 -4.20 -11.95 14.63
N LEU A 57 -3.56 -11.96 13.45
CA LEU A 57 -3.53 -10.80 12.55
C LEU A 57 -4.95 -10.35 12.18
N LEU A 58 -5.83 -11.26 11.81
CA LEU A 58 -7.21 -10.96 11.45
C LEU A 58 -8.01 -10.35 12.62
N CYS A 59 -7.90 -10.94 13.80
CA CYS A 59 -8.58 -10.44 15.00
C CYS A 59 -8.11 -9.02 15.36
N GLU A 60 -6.81 -8.78 15.36
CA GLU A 60 -6.24 -7.46 15.66
C GLU A 60 -6.57 -6.43 14.58
N THR A 61 -6.51 -6.82 13.29
CA THR A 61 -6.94 -5.97 12.18
C THR A 61 -8.37 -5.50 12.36
N ASN A 62 -9.29 -6.42 12.69
CA ASN A 62 -10.69 -6.06 12.91
C ASN A 62 -10.86 -5.14 14.13
N ALA A 63 -10.20 -5.41 15.24
CA ALA A 63 -10.29 -4.59 16.43
C ALA A 63 -9.80 -3.15 16.18
N ILE A 64 -8.67 -2.99 15.50
CA ILE A 64 -8.14 -1.67 15.12
C ILE A 64 -9.07 -0.98 14.12
N TYR A 65 -9.56 -1.71 13.12
CA TYR A 65 -10.49 -1.18 12.12
C TYR A 65 -11.77 -0.64 12.75
N ASP A 66 -12.39 -1.40 13.65
CA ASP A 66 -13.65 -1.02 14.30
C ASP A 66 -13.50 0.25 15.15
N ASN A 67 -12.35 0.44 15.77
CA ASN A 67 -12.02 1.63 16.55
C ASN A 67 -11.64 2.83 15.67
N PHE A 68 -10.95 2.58 14.55
CA PHE A 68 -10.37 3.65 13.75
C PHE A 68 -11.34 4.22 12.71
N LEU A 69 -12.21 3.39 12.12
CA LEU A 69 -13.16 3.82 11.10
C LEU A 69 -14.08 4.97 11.54
N PRO A 70 -14.67 4.97 12.77
CA PRO A 70 -15.50 6.08 13.22
C PRO A 70 -14.73 7.41 13.31
N GLU A 71 -13.51 7.37 13.82
CA GLU A 71 -12.66 8.55 13.96
C GLU A 71 -12.26 9.13 12.60
N LEU A 72 -11.80 8.25 11.69
CA LEU A 72 -11.46 8.62 10.32
C LEU A 72 -12.68 9.17 9.56
N SER A 73 -13.88 8.58 9.75
CA SER A 73 -15.12 9.07 9.17
C SER A 73 -15.45 10.50 9.61
N ASN A 74 -15.31 10.79 10.90
CA ASN A 74 -15.52 12.14 11.43
C ASN A 74 -14.50 13.15 10.87
N MET A 75 -13.26 12.73 10.73
CA MET A 75 -12.20 13.55 10.14
C MET A 75 -12.47 13.84 8.67
N LEU A 76 -12.85 12.83 7.89
CA LEU A 76 -13.19 12.99 6.46
C LEU A 76 -14.41 13.91 6.29
N ASN A 77 -15.43 13.81 7.15
CA ASN A 77 -16.55 14.73 7.15
C ASN A 77 -16.10 16.18 7.34
N LYS A 78 -15.16 16.43 8.25
CA LYS A 78 -14.61 17.78 8.46
C LYS A 78 -13.81 18.27 7.25
N ILE A 79 -12.96 17.42 6.68
CA ILE A 79 -12.10 17.77 5.54
C ILE A 79 -12.95 18.11 4.30
N HIS A 80 -14.00 17.34 4.06
CA HIS A 80 -14.86 17.50 2.89
C HIS A 80 -16.06 18.43 3.14
N ALA A 81 -16.19 19.00 4.34
CA ALA A 81 -17.32 19.84 4.75
C ALA A 81 -18.69 19.18 4.49
N VAL A 82 -18.78 17.88 4.81
CA VAL A 82 -20.01 17.06 4.64
C VAL A 82 -20.39 16.40 5.97
N ASN A 83 -21.59 15.82 6.02
CA ASN A 83 -22.06 15.08 7.19
C ASN A 83 -22.63 13.72 6.75
N TYR A 84 -21.75 12.86 6.27
CA TYR A 84 -22.13 11.50 5.88
C TYR A 84 -22.01 10.53 7.04
N SER A 85 -22.81 9.46 7.00
CA SER A 85 -22.79 8.41 8.02
C SER A 85 -21.48 7.62 8.01
N LYS A 86 -21.16 6.96 9.13
CA LYS A 86 -20.05 5.97 9.18
C LYS A 86 -20.19 4.93 8.06
N ARG A 87 -21.44 4.47 7.78
CA ARG A 87 -21.67 3.48 6.72
C ARG A 87 -21.30 3.96 5.32
N TYR A 88 -21.50 5.25 5.04
CA TYR A 88 -21.04 5.84 3.78
C TYR A 88 -19.53 5.71 3.64
N TRP A 89 -18.78 6.15 4.65
CA TRP A 89 -17.32 6.07 4.62
C TRP A 89 -16.81 4.63 4.64
N GLU A 90 -17.48 3.72 5.32
CA GLU A 90 -17.18 2.30 5.30
C GLU A 90 -17.25 1.72 3.89
N ILE A 91 -18.24 2.12 3.09
CA ILE A 91 -18.36 1.70 1.69
C ILE A 91 -17.20 2.27 0.85
N ILE A 92 -16.86 3.54 1.05
CA ILE A 92 -15.85 4.24 0.23
C ILE A 92 -14.42 3.78 0.55
N ILE A 93 -14.05 3.74 1.83
CA ILE A 93 -12.66 3.52 2.26
C ILE A 93 -12.45 2.24 3.05
N GLY A 94 -13.52 1.55 3.47
CA GLY A 94 -13.40 0.44 4.43
C GLY A 94 -12.53 -0.70 3.95
N HIS A 95 -12.63 -1.04 2.66
CA HIS A 95 -11.81 -2.10 2.08
C HIS A 95 -10.32 -1.73 2.06
N TRP A 96 -10.01 -0.52 1.61
CA TRP A 96 -8.65 0.02 1.66
C TRP A 96 -8.11 0.09 3.09
N LEU A 97 -8.90 0.63 4.02
CA LEU A 97 -8.48 0.78 5.42
C LEU A 97 -8.14 -0.57 6.06
N LYS A 98 -8.95 -1.59 5.79
CA LYS A 98 -8.70 -2.95 6.29
C LYS A 98 -7.40 -3.54 5.75
N ALA A 99 -7.17 -3.40 4.45
CA ALA A 99 -5.94 -3.84 3.81
C ALA A 99 -4.72 -3.07 4.35
N TYR A 100 -4.84 -1.74 4.49
CA TYR A 100 -3.82 -0.89 5.07
C TYR A 100 -3.42 -1.36 6.48
N ILE A 101 -4.38 -1.49 7.39
CA ILE A 101 -4.14 -1.95 8.77
C ILE A 101 -3.47 -3.32 8.77
N SER A 102 -3.96 -4.26 7.97
CA SER A 102 -3.41 -5.62 7.91
C SER A 102 -1.95 -5.64 7.45
N ILE A 103 -1.61 -4.86 6.44
CA ILE A 103 -0.24 -4.75 5.92
C ILE A 103 0.67 -4.11 6.96
N MET A 104 0.25 -2.98 7.56
CA MET A 104 1.04 -2.31 8.61
C MET A 104 1.31 -3.24 9.80
N LEU A 105 0.29 -3.94 10.26
CA LEU A 105 0.39 -4.96 11.31
C LEU A 105 1.39 -6.06 10.98
N ASN A 106 1.28 -6.62 9.78
CA ASN A 106 2.17 -7.70 9.36
C ASN A 106 3.64 -7.25 9.31
N ARG A 107 3.91 -6.07 8.75
CA ARG A 107 5.26 -5.51 8.65
C ARG A 107 5.83 -5.19 10.02
N TYR A 108 5.05 -4.56 10.88
CA TYR A 108 5.43 -4.25 12.26
C TYR A 108 5.76 -5.52 13.06
N LYS A 109 4.87 -6.52 13.04
CA LYS A 109 5.08 -7.79 13.76
C LYS A 109 6.25 -8.59 13.23
N SER A 110 6.48 -8.60 11.91
CA SER A 110 7.64 -9.26 11.32
C SER A 110 8.94 -8.61 11.79
N LEU A 111 8.97 -7.28 11.85
CA LEU A 111 10.12 -6.53 12.32
C LEU A 111 10.40 -6.78 13.80
N LEU A 112 9.38 -6.65 14.66
CA LEU A 112 9.52 -6.90 16.10
C LEU A 112 9.96 -8.34 16.40
N LYS A 113 9.44 -9.30 15.65
CA LYS A 113 9.82 -10.71 15.79
C LYS A 113 11.30 -10.91 15.43
N ALA A 114 11.76 -10.33 14.32
CA ALA A 114 13.16 -10.41 13.93
C ALA A 114 14.08 -9.79 14.98
N ILE A 115 13.69 -8.64 15.53
CA ILE A 115 14.44 -7.93 16.60
C ILE A 115 14.42 -8.74 17.90
N GLY A 116 13.29 -9.33 18.27
CA GLY A 116 13.16 -10.07 19.52
C GLY A 116 13.82 -11.45 19.53
N GLU A 117 13.94 -12.08 18.37
CA GLU A 117 14.51 -13.44 18.22
C GLU A 117 16.02 -13.42 17.92
N ASN A 118 16.62 -12.25 17.63
CA ASN A 118 18.01 -12.16 17.20
C ASN A 118 18.76 -11.01 17.88
N GLU A 119 20.07 -11.21 18.10
CA GLU A 119 20.96 -10.13 18.53
C GLU A 119 21.28 -9.23 17.33
N ILE A 120 20.76 -8.00 17.33
CA ILE A 120 20.95 -7.02 16.25
C ILE A 120 21.82 -5.87 16.77
N ASP A 121 22.86 -5.52 16.00
CA ASP A 121 23.79 -4.42 16.29
C ASP A 121 23.57 -3.18 15.43
N GLY A 122 22.81 -3.31 14.36
CA GLY A 122 22.50 -2.23 13.45
C GLY A 122 21.46 -2.63 12.40
N VAL A 123 21.03 -1.67 11.60
CA VAL A 123 20.07 -1.88 10.52
C VAL A 123 20.44 -1.00 9.32
N TYR A 124 20.26 -1.53 8.12
CA TYR A 124 20.31 -0.74 6.90
C TYR A 124 18.93 -0.14 6.64
N LEU A 125 18.87 1.20 6.63
CA LEU A 125 17.65 1.96 6.37
C LEU A 125 17.73 2.64 5.01
N THR A 126 16.59 2.80 4.38
CA THR A 126 16.45 3.57 3.15
C THR A 126 15.91 4.95 3.50
N PRO A 127 16.55 6.05 3.08
CA PRO A 127 16.04 7.39 3.26
C PRO A 127 14.61 7.50 2.72
N THR A 128 13.73 8.16 3.45
CA THR A 128 12.33 8.31 3.06
C THR A 128 11.95 9.78 3.06
N SER A 129 11.22 10.21 2.04
CA SER A 129 10.55 11.51 2.06
C SER A 129 9.36 11.48 3.03
N ASP A 130 8.93 12.65 3.49
CA ASP A 130 7.79 12.77 4.43
C ASP A 130 6.49 12.19 3.88
N TYR A 131 6.35 12.11 2.57
CA TYR A 131 5.13 11.60 1.90
C TYR A 131 5.42 10.41 0.97
N GLY A 132 6.55 9.73 1.14
CA GLY A 132 6.98 8.62 0.28
C GLY A 132 6.07 7.39 0.34
N LEU A 133 5.23 7.25 1.37
CA LEU A 133 4.29 6.16 1.52
C LEU A 133 2.89 6.46 0.96
N VAL A 134 2.65 7.69 0.49
CA VAL A 134 1.34 8.07 -0.06
C VAL A 134 1.08 7.36 -1.38
N THR A 135 -0.14 6.87 -1.51
CA THR A 135 -0.66 6.21 -2.71
C THR A 135 -1.78 7.02 -3.34
N GLU A 136 -1.93 6.93 -4.65
CA GLU A 136 -2.94 7.69 -5.39
C GLU A 136 -4.35 7.16 -5.15
N ASP A 137 -4.49 5.83 -5.16
CA ASP A 137 -5.75 5.13 -4.96
C ASP A 137 -5.50 3.72 -4.37
N TYR A 138 -6.58 2.94 -4.25
CA TYR A 138 -6.48 1.57 -3.73
C TYR A 138 -5.67 0.64 -4.64
N SER A 139 -5.75 0.79 -5.95
CA SER A 139 -4.97 -0.05 -6.88
C SER A 139 -3.48 0.25 -6.78
N ASP A 140 -3.13 1.53 -6.68
CA ASP A 140 -1.76 1.97 -6.45
C ASP A 140 -1.23 1.47 -5.09
N PHE A 141 -2.04 1.54 -4.04
CA PHE A 141 -1.70 0.98 -2.74
C PHE A 141 -1.41 -0.52 -2.82
N HIS A 142 -2.23 -1.26 -3.55
CA HIS A 142 -2.06 -2.70 -3.70
C HIS A 142 -0.74 -3.05 -4.42
N VAL A 143 -0.42 -2.34 -5.49
CA VAL A 143 0.85 -2.52 -6.22
C VAL A 143 2.04 -2.13 -5.36
N LYS A 144 1.99 -0.97 -4.70
CA LYS A 144 3.08 -0.46 -3.86
C LYS A 144 3.32 -1.31 -2.62
N SER A 145 2.28 -1.90 -2.05
CA SER A 145 2.42 -2.78 -0.87
C SER A 145 3.24 -4.05 -1.15
N ASP A 146 3.40 -4.43 -2.41
CA ASP A 146 4.26 -5.52 -2.86
C ASP A 146 5.64 -5.01 -3.36
N ASP A 147 5.83 -3.71 -3.50
CA ASP A 147 7.07 -3.10 -3.92
C ASP A 147 8.10 -3.07 -2.78
N SER A 148 9.32 -3.54 -3.07
CA SER A 148 10.39 -3.63 -2.06
C SER A 148 10.87 -2.26 -1.59
N ARG A 149 10.80 -1.22 -2.42
CA ARG A 149 11.23 0.14 -2.09
C ARG A 149 10.23 0.78 -1.14
N TRP A 150 8.96 0.65 -1.44
CA TRP A 150 7.88 1.13 -0.57
C TRP A 150 7.92 0.42 0.79
N ASN A 151 8.10 -0.90 0.81
CA ASN A 151 8.26 -1.66 2.05
C ASN A 151 9.51 -1.25 2.83
N SER A 152 10.63 -0.96 2.17
CA SER A 152 11.85 -0.48 2.83
C SER A 152 11.62 0.88 3.50
N ALA A 153 10.95 1.81 2.80
CA ALA A 153 10.54 3.09 3.34
C ALA A 153 9.61 2.91 4.56
N LEU A 154 8.67 1.98 4.48
CA LEU A 154 7.77 1.66 5.59
C LEU A 154 8.52 1.10 6.81
N TYR A 155 9.45 0.16 6.61
CA TYR A 155 10.28 -0.36 7.70
C TYR A 155 11.11 0.73 8.36
N THR A 156 11.66 1.67 7.58
CA THR A 156 12.39 2.83 8.12
C THR A 156 11.48 3.65 9.04
N LYS A 157 10.28 4.00 8.56
CA LYS A 157 9.32 4.76 9.38
C LYS A 157 8.86 4.00 10.64
N ILE A 158 8.69 2.69 10.56
CA ILE A 158 8.37 1.88 11.74
C ILE A 158 9.51 1.90 12.74
N LEU A 159 10.75 1.75 12.28
CA LEU A 159 11.95 1.75 13.14
C LEU A 159 12.18 3.11 13.82
N ASP A 160 11.86 4.22 13.15
CA ASP A 160 11.91 5.56 13.73
C ASP A 160 10.92 5.72 14.90
N GLU A 161 9.83 4.93 14.92
CA GLU A 161 8.79 5.03 15.95
C GLU A 161 8.94 4.04 17.11
N ILE A 162 9.77 3.01 16.94
CA ILE A 162 10.08 2.06 17.99
C ILE A 162 11.46 2.36 18.59
N GLU A 163 11.51 2.43 19.92
CA GLU A 163 12.79 2.58 20.63
C GLU A 163 13.57 1.26 20.51
N VAL A 164 14.54 1.21 19.58
CA VAL A 164 15.43 0.08 19.42
C VAL A 164 16.77 0.34 20.10
N GLY A 165 17.27 -0.65 20.84
CA GLY A 165 18.53 -0.52 21.60
C GLY A 165 19.81 -0.60 20.75
N PHE A 166 19.75 -0.57 19.44
CA PHE A 166 20.90 -0.68 18.53
C PHE A 166 21.08 0.59 17.70
N LYS A 167 22.32 0.83 17.25
CA LYS A 167 22.65 1.98 16.41
C LYS A 167 22.01 1.81 15.04
N ASN A 168 21.21 2.79 14.64
CA ASN A 168 20.72 2.89 13.27
C ASN A 168 21.91 3.27 12.37
N ASN A 169 22.50 2.31 11.69
CA ASN A 169 23.42 2.59 10.60
C ASN A 169 22.58 3.01 9.40
N ILE A 170 22.32 4.31 9.26
CA ILE A 170 21.67 4.87 8.08
C ILE A 170 22.69 4.80 6.96
N VAL A 171 22.50 3.88 6.05
CA VAL A 171 23.22 3.89 4.79
C VAL A 171 22.38 4.72 3.84
N GLU A 172 22.78 5.98 3.64
CA GLU A 172 22.15 6.84 2.66
C GLU A 172 22.40 6.27 1.26
N PHE A 173 21.33 5.82 0.63
CA PHE A 173 21.35 5.58 -0.81
C PHE A 173 21.34 6.94 -1.51
N LEU A 174 22.45 7.31 -2.10
CA LEU A 174 22.58 8.52 -2.93
C LEU A 174 21.91 8.38 -4.31
N ASP A 175 21.10 7.39 -4.52
CA ASP A 175 20.43 7.20 -5.79
C ASP A 175 19.18 8.08 -5.85
N THR A 176 19.35 9.27 -6.41
CA THR A 176 18.30 10.26 -6.67
C THR A 176 17.20 9.72 -7.59
N ASP A 177 17.45 8.61 -8.28
CA ASP A 177 16.49 7.92 -9.14
C ASP A 177 15.60 6.92 -8.38
N PHE A 178 15.81 6.74 -7.07
CA PHE A 178 15.09 5.76 -6.25
C PHE A 178 13.57 6.02 -6.21
N PHE A 179 13.15 7.28 -6.28
CA PHE A 179 11.73 7.68 -6.31
C PHE A 179 11.28 8.24 -7.67
N SER A 180 12.15 8.35 -8.66
CA SER A 180 11.76 8.76 -9.99
C SER A 180 11.17 7.58 -10.75
N THR A 181 9.89 7.42 -10.60
CA THR A 181 9.04 6.47 -11.33
C THR A 181 9.04 6.76 -12.83
N LYS A 182 10.13 6.47 -13.53
CA LYS A 182 10.08 6.41 -15.00
C LYS A 182 9.30 5.21 -15.54
N GLU A 183 9.10 4.17 -14.72
CA GLU A 183 8.42 2.94 -15.15
C GLU A 183 6.89 2.94 -14.93
N ASP A 184 6.36 3.77 -14.02
CA ASP A 184 4.92 3.78 -13.73
C ASP A 184 4.04 4.48 -14.79
N LYS A 185 4.65 5.20 -15.74
CA LYS A 185 3.86 5.90 -16.78
C LYS A 185 3.29 4.99 -17.86
N ASP A 186 3.78 3.76 -17.99
CA ASP A 186 3.36 2.88 -19.10
C ASP A 186 2.22 1.90 -18.73
N PHE A 187 1.98 1.62 -17.45
CA PHE A 187 0.92 0.69 -17.05
C PHE A 187 -0.50 1.27 -17.14
N ARG A 188 -0.66 2.60 -17.12
CA ARG A 188 -1.97 3.26 -17.05
C ARG A 188 -2.43 3.95 -18.33
N LYS A 189 -1.67 3.94 -19.39
CA LYS A 189 -2.20 4.42 -20.68
C LYS A 189 -2.98 3.28 -21.34
N PRO A 190 -4.31 3.35 -21.38
CA PRO A 190 -5.03 2.47 -22.28
C PRO A 190 -4.43 2.74 -23.68
N LYS A 191 -3.83 1.72 -24.29
CA LYS A 191 -3.39 1.80 -25.69
C LYS A 191 -4.64 2.03 -26.52
N ILE A 192 -5.00 3.29 -26.74
CA ILE A 192 -6.05 3.65 -27.68
C ILE A 192 -5.51 3.32 -29.07
N LYS A 193 -5.80 2.10 -29.52
CA LYS A 193 -5.21 1.52 -30.72
C LYS A 193 -5.87 1.96 -32.02
N SER A 194 -7.01 2.70 -31.98
CA SER A 194 -7.72 3.00 -33.23
C SER A 194 -8.64 4.22 -33.08
N MET A 195 -8.80 5.00 -34.17
CA MET A 195 -9.82 6.06 -34.30
C MET A 195 -11.25 5.52 -34.04
N LYS A 196 -11.48 4.23 -34.34
CA LYS A 196 -12.74 3.53 -34.05
C LYS A 196 -13.06 3.50 -32.56
N ASP A 197 -12.04 3.33 -31.69
CA ASP A 197 -12.24 3.29 -30.24
C ASP A 197 -12.63 4.67 -29.69
N HIS A 198 -12.16 5.76 -30.30
CA HIS A 198 -12.54 7.12 -29.95
C HIS A 198 -13.99 7.41 -30.32
N PHE A 199 -14.42 6.95 -31.50
CA PHE A 199 -15.79 7.13 -31.95
C PHE A 199 -16.78 6.33 -31.11
N ILE A 200 -16.44 5.09 -30.80
CA ILE A 200 -17.22 4.22 -29.90
C ILE A 200 -17.32 4.84 -28.51
N LYS A 201 -16.21 5.33 -27.95
CA LYS A 201 -16.20 6.05 -26.66
C LYS A 201 -17.10 7.26 -26.66
N PHE A 202 -16.98 8.12 -27.67
CA PHE A 202 -17.78 9.33 -27.79
C PHE A 202 -19.27 8.99 -27.88
N PHE A 203 -19.63 8.01 -28.72
CA PHE A 203 -21.00 7.59 -28.92
C PHE A 203 -21.61 7.04 -27.61
N PHE A 204 -20.95 6.08 -26.98
CA PHE A 204 -21.46 5.49 -25.73
C PHE A 204 -21.48 6.47 -24.57
N SER A 205 -20.50 7.35 -24.40
CA SER A 205 -20.48 8.32 -23.31
C SER A 205 -21.56 9.39 -23.40
N ARG A 206 -22.04 9.69 -24.62
CA ARG A 206 -23.05 10.71 -24.86
C ARG A 206 -24.47 10.18 -24.96
N ILE A 207 -24.64 8.98 -25.48
CA ILE A 207 -25.96 8.41 -25.80
C ILE A 207 -26.49 7.54 -24.68
N THR A 208 -25.65 6.71 -24.06
CA THR A 208 -26.07 5.80 -22.99
C THR A 208 -26.78 6.50 -21.82
N PRO A 209 -26.36 7.68 -21.33
CA PRO A 209 -27.04 8.34 -20.23
C PRO A 209 -28.50 8.73 -20.52
N PHE A 210 -28.85 8.96 -21.79
CA PHE A 210 -30.22 9.33 -22.18
C PHE A 210 -31.18 8.15 -22.20
N PHE A 211 -30.65 6.94 -22.28
CA PHE A 211 -31.45 5.72 -22.40
C PHE A 211 -31.33 4.80 -21.16
N SER A 212 -30.48 5.15 -20.21
CA SER A 212 -30.37 4.39 -18.98
C SER A 212 -31.55 4.65 -18.05
N LYS A 213 -32.10 3.59 -17.48
CA LYS A 213 -33.18 3.63 -16.51
C LYS A 213 -32.61 3.55 -15.09
N LYS A 214 -33.38 4.00 -14.09
CA LYS A 214 -32.99 3.93 -12.67
C LYS A 214 -32.71 2.52 -12.17
N ASP A 215 -33.33 1.54 -12.82
CA ASP A 215 -33.26 0.11 -12.45
C ASP A 215 -32.22 -0.66 -13.28
N ASP A 216 -31.49 0.00 -14.18
CA ASP A 216 -30.44 -0.64 -14.95
C ASP A 216 -29.28 -1.08 -14.04
N ALA A 217 -28.81 -2.31 -14.22
CA ALA A 217 -27.66 -2.84 -13.48
C ALA A 217 -26.37 -2.28 -14.07
N PHE A 218 -25.59 -1.56 -13.25
CA PHE A 218 -24.28 -1.07 -13.64
C PHE A 218 -23.20 -2.08 -13.21
N ILE A 219 -22.67 -2.82 -14.19
CA ILE A 219 -21.73 -3.90 -13.95
C ILE A 219 -20.31 -3.39 -14.17
N VAL A 220 -19.50 -3.39 -13.10
CA VAL A 220 -18.12 -2.92 -13.08
C VAL A 220 -17.20 -4.06 -12.70
N ASN A 221 -16.09 -4.24 -13.44
CA ASN A 221 -15.07 -5.26 -13.15
C ASN A 221 -15.64 -6.68 -12.96
N SER A 222 -16.53 -7.08 -13.87
CA SER A 222 -17.25 -8.36 -13.77
C SER A 222 -16.36 -9.61 -13.86
N TYR A 223 -15.07 -9.47 -14.24
CA TYR A 223 -14.17 -10.57 -14.63
C TYR A 223 -14.74 -11.50 -15.73
N ILE A 224 -15.89 -11.15 -16.28
CA ILE A 224 -16.52 -11.87 -17.39
C ILE A 224 -15.87 -11.40 -18.70
N VAL A 225 -15.69 -12.33 -19.63
CA VAL A 225 -15.22 -11.97 -20.98
C VAL A 225 -16.17 -10.92 -21.59
N PRO A 226 -15.66 -9.83 -22.20
CA PRO A 226 -16.48 -8.71 -22.67
C PRO A 226 -17.70 -9.09 -23.53
N LYS A 227 -17.59 -10.18 -24.32
CA LYS A 227 -18.70 -10.71 -25.10
C LYS A 227 -19.88 -11.17 -24.21
N PHE A 228 -19.57 -11.86 -23.11
CA PHE A 228 -20.60 -12.35 -22.20
C PHE A 228 -21.15 -11.25 -21.30
N ASP A 229 -20.33 -10.27 -20.94
CA ASP A 229 -20.78 -9.07 -20.24
C ASP A 229 -21.81 -8.29 -21.10
N PHE A 230 -21.49 -8.08 -22.37
CA PHE A 230 -22.44 -7.50 -23.32
C PHE A 230 -23.75 -8.28 -23.44
N LEU A 231 -23.67 -9.60 -23.61
CA LEU A 231 -24.86 -10.47 -23.68
C LEU A 231 -25.69 -10.46 -22.40
N LEU A 232 -25.04 -10.42 -21.25
CA LEU A 232 -25.71 -10.31 -19.95
C LEU A 232 -26.52 -9.01 -19.87
N GLN A 233 -25.93 -7.89 -20.21
CA GLN A 233 -26.61 -6.59 -20.18
C GLN A 233 -27.79 -6.55 -21.17
N VAL A 234 -27.63 -7.11 -22.38
CA VAL A 234 -28.74 -7.26 -23.35
C VAL A 234 -29.84 -8.16 -22.79
N SER A 235 -29.50 -9.27 -22.13
CA SER A 235 -30.48 -10.18 -21.53
C SER A 235 -31.28 -9.55 -20.39
N LEU A 236 -30.71 -8.52 -19.74
CA LEU A 236 -31.38 -7.70 -18.73
C LEU A 236 -32.26 -6.59 -19.35
N TRP A 237 -32.45 -6.58 -20.65
CA TRP A 237 -33.22 -5.58 -21.39
C TRP A 237 -32.75 -4.14 -21.16
N GLN A 238 -31.44 -3.97 -20.98
CA GLN A 238 -30.80 -2.67 -20.83
C GLN A 238 -29.78 -2.41 -21.96
N ILE A 239 -29.51 -1.15 -22.23
CA ILE A 239 -28.43 -0.78 -23.15
C ILE A 239 -27.10 -1.09 -22.48
N PRO A 240 -26.20 -1.88 -23.11
CA PRO A 240 -24.91 -2.22 -22.53
C PRO A 240 -24.12 -0.99 -22.16
N GLN A 241 -23.77 -0.88 -20.89
CA GLN A 241 -22.96 0.20 -20.34
C GLN A 241 -21.50 -0.23 -20.25
N LEU A 242 -20.66 0.40 -21.01
CA LEU A 242 -19.23 0.12 -21.03
C LEU A 242 -18.54 1.09 -20.05
N TRP A 243 -18.48 0.71 -18.78
CA TRP A 243 -17.95 1.55 -17.70
C TRP A 243 -16.54 2.13 -18.00
N ASN A 244 -15.67 1.36 -18.69
CA ASN A 244 -14.35 1.83 -19.12
C ASN A 244 -14.37 3.09 -20.00
N PHE A 245 -15.53 3.46 -20.53
CA PHE A 245 -15.69 4.62 -21.38
C PHE A 245 -16.25 5.84 -20.62
N HIS A 246 -16.77 5.64 -19.41
CA HIS A 246 -17.40 6.70 -18.63
C HIS A 246 -16.45 7.35 -17.61
N GLU A 247 -15.41 6.67 -17.17
CA GLU A 247 -14.47 7.26 -16.22
C GLU A 247 -13.46 8.17 -16.91
N LYS A 248 -13.59 9.45 -16.61
CA LYS A 248 -12.40 10.30 -16.57
C LYS A 248 -11.67 9.89 -15.29
N SER A 249 -10.55 9.21 -15.42
CA SER A 249 -9.67 9.00 -14.27
C SER A 249 -9.43 10.34 -13.59
N VAL A 250 -9.85 10.47 -12.34
CA VAL A 250 -9.48 11.62 -11.53
C VAL A 250 -7.94 11.62 -11.50
N ARG A 251 -7.34 12.68 -12.04
CA ARG A 251 -5.89 12.81 -12.02
C ARG A 251 -5.47 13.06 -10.58
N PHE A 252 -4.52 12.30 -10.12
CA PHE A 252 -3.84 12.61 -8.87
C PHE A 252 -2.89 13.78 -9.14
N ASP A 253 -3.23 14.94 -8.59
CA ASP A 253 -2.44 16.18 -8.76
C ASP A 253 -1.33 16.30 -7.71
N GLY A 254 -1.01 15.21 -7.03
CA GLY A 254 -0.02 15.16 -5.96
C GLY A 254 -0.62 15.32 -4.55
N VAL A 255 0.25 15.31 -3.56
CA VAL A 255 -0.14 15.38 -2.14
C VAL A 255 -0.46 16.81 -1.76
N ASN A 256 -1.69 17.08 -1.33
CA ASN A 256 -2.05 18.36 -0.74
C ASN A 256 -1.56 18.41 0.72
N GLN A 257 -0.37 18.99 0.91
CA GLN A 257 0.26 19.10 2.22
C GLN A 257 -0.57 19.89 3.24
N ASN A 258 -1.33 20.88 2.79
CA ASN A 258 -2.17 21.69 3.69
C ASN A 258 -3.31 20.87 4.26
N ILE A 259 -3.97 20.05 3.45
CA ILE A 259 -5.01 19.13 3.92
C ILE A 259 -4.39 18.08 4.85
N ARG A 260 -3.23 17.51 4.51
CA ARG A 260 -2.56 16.50 5.34
C ARG A 260 -2.12 17.00 6.70
N LYS A 261 -1.73 18.26 6.84
CA LYS A 261 -1.44 18.87 8.15
C LYS A 261 -2.64 18.86 9.12
N HIS A 262 -3.86 18.82 8.57
CA HIS A 262 -5.08 18.73 9.37
C HIS A 262 -5.48 17.30 9.75
N PHE A 263 -4.78 16.28 9.22
CA PHE A 263 -4.90 14.90 9.68
C PHE A 263 -4.23 14.76 11.06
N GLN A 264 -4.93 15.18 12.10
CA GLN A 264 -4.50 15.05 13.48
C GLN A 264 -5.41 14.02 14.16
N PHE A 265 -4.84 12.83 14.38
CA PHE A 265 -5.50 11.82 15.20
C PHE A 265 -5.23 12.12 16.68
N ASP A 266 -6.24 11.92 17.52
CA ASP A 266 -6.06 11.97 18.96
C ASP A 266 -5.25 10.74 19.40
N LEU A 267 -3.95 10.94 19.57
CA LEU A 267 -3.02 9.91 19.97
C LEU A 267 -3.09 9.74 21.48
N LYS A 268 -4.14 9.05 21.96
CA LYS A 268 -4.36 8.78 23.40
C LYS A 268 -3.22 8.01 24.03
N GLU A 269 -2.58 7.15 23.28
CA GLU A 269 -1.39 6.41 23.69
C GLU A 269 -0.19 6.88 22.86
N LYS A 270 0.92 7.16 23.50
CA LYS A 270 2.16 7.59 22.83
C LYS A 270 3.03 6.43 22.37
N LYS A 271 2.63 5.20 22.63
CA LYS A 271 3.36 3.97 22.29
C LYS A 271 2.39 2.88 21.83
N GLY A 272 2.88 1.97 21.02
CA GLY A 272 2.15 0.80 20.60
C GLY A 272 1.70 0.85 19.13
N LEU A 273 1.10 -0.24 18.71
CA LEU A 273 0.77 -0.48 17.31
C LEU A 273 -0.30 0.46 16.75
N ASP A 274 -1.35 0.74 17.52
CA ASP A 274 -2.42 1.67 17.11
C ASP A 274 -1.86 3.09 16.89
N PHE A 275 -0.95 3.52 17.76
CA PHE A 275 -0.20 4.76 17.59
C PHE A 275 0.59 4.80 16.29
N ILE A 276 1.36 3.73 15.99
CA ILE A 276 2.17 3.64 14.77
C ILE A 276 1.29 3.66 13.52
N ILE A 277 0.19 2.90 13.50
CA ILE A 277 -0.74 2.86 12.37
C ILE A 277 -1.33 4.26 12.10
N ARG A 278 -1.78 4.96 13.14
CA ARG A 278 -2.34 6.32 13.03
C ARG A 278 -1.29 7.33 12.58
N LYS A 279 -0.06 7.19 13.06
CA LYS A 279 1.04 8.07 12.69
C LYS A 279 1.48 7.85 11.25
N LEU A 280 1.59 6.60 10.83
CA LEU A 280 1.96 6.25 9.45
C LEU A 280 0.90 6.65 8.41
N LEU A 281 -0.37 6.74 8.78
CA LEU A 281 -1.41 7.24 7.87
C LEU A 281 -1.21 8.72 7.48
N LYS A 282 -0.43 9.45 8.27
CA LYS A 282 -0.08 10.84 7.98
C LYS A 282 0.95 10.97 6.85
N PHE A 283 1.78 9.97 6.65
CA PHE A 283 2.85 9.92 5.65
C PHE A 283 2.39 9.17 4.38
#